data_1ecca7631676349e2236b78646a76ee2
#
_entry.id   1ecca7631676349e2236b78646a76ee2
#
_cell.length_a   1.000
_cell.length_b   1.000
_cell.length_c   1.000
_cell.angle_alpha   90.00
_cell.angle_beta   90.00
_cell.angle_gamma   90.00
#
_symmetry.space_group_name_H-M   'P 1'
#
loop_
_entity.id
_entity.type
_entity.pdbx_description
1 polymer ?
#
loop_
_entity_poly.entity_id
_entity_poly.type
_entity_poly.pdbx_seq_one_letter_code
_entity_poly.pdbx_strand_id
1 'polypeptide(L)'
;MEDITFVANSSQQNSSPSNQPEITIAAAAFQKAKQKRSGRVVSIIYQNSKLFPVFSGTQRPRKQNDKRTGDVGGIVLAGKFKDVAINDVKDAIKLAFPEEENYGKFLPLCVYWDFNANGGFGNWSTEGCYYFGTKSGYVTCHCNHMTNFAILLTADPDRDERNTSHRHVLSVISYVGCGISLIAAILTLVTYVFF
;
A
#
# COMPACT_ATOMS: atom_id res chain seq x y z
N MET A 1 18.26 0.32 27.32
CA MET A 1 18.73 0.23 25.91
C MET A 1 17.72 1.06 25.13
N GLU A 2 18.19 2.00 24.33
CA GLU A 2 17.33 2.91 23.58
C GLU A 2 16.95 2.32 22.22
N ASP A 3 15.85 2.82 21.65
CA ASP A 3 15.45 2.50 20.27
C ASP A 3 16.51 3.05 19.30
N ILE A 4 16.80 2.35 18.21
CA ILE A 4 17.80 2.76 17.23
C ILE A 4 17.11 3.18 15.96
N THR A 5 17.32 4.42 15.54
CA THR A 5 16.75 4.99 14.31
C THR A 5 17.78 5.02 13.19
N PHE A 6 17.38 4.54 12.03
CA PHE A 6 18.14 4.60 10.78
C PHE A 6 17.41 5.56 9.82
N VAL A 7 18.13 6.56 9.35
CA VAL A 7 17.65 7.53 8.35
C VAL A 7 18.33 7.25 7.02
N ALA A 8 17.61 7.35 5.92
CA ALA A 8 18.21 7.22 4.59
C ALA A 8 19.20 8.37 4.33
N ASN A 9 20.48 8.07 4.30
CA ASN A 9 21.47 9.04 3.85
C ASN A 9 21.56 8.98 2.33
N SER A 10 20.83 9.85 1.63
CA SER A 10 20.99 10.00 0.18
C SER A 10 22.27 10.77 -0.09
N SER A 11 23.28 10.09 -0.62
CA SER A 11 24.48 10.71 -1.19
C SER A 11 24.19 11.52 -2.47
N GLN A 12 22.95 11.69 -2.85
CA GLN A 12 22.51 12.51 -3.98
C GLN A 12 21.95 13.86 -3.48
N GLN A 13 22.73 14.87 -3.73
CA GLN A 13 22.51 16.29 -3.47
C GLN A 13 21.27 16.86 -4.13
N ASN A 14 20.05 16.63 -3.68
CA ASN A 14 18.92 17.52 -4.06
C ASN A 14 17.61 17.22 -3.31
N SER A 15 17.58 16.37 -2.29
CA SER A 15 16.41 16.23 -1.42
C SER A 15 16.63 16.98 -0.12
N SER A 16 15.69 17.84 0.27
CA SER A 16 15.66 18.46 1.59
C SER A 16 15.77 17.39 2.67
N PRO A 17 16.54 17.60 3.74
CA PRO A 17 16.72 16.63 4.83
C PRO A 17 15.41 16.25 5.53
N SER A 18 14.32 16.97 5.27
CA SER A 18 12.99 16.76 5.85
C SER A 18 12.10 15.73 5.13
N ASN A 19 12.58 15.03 4.10
CA ASN A 19 11.74 14.11 3.32
C ASN A 19 12.39 12.72 3.14
N GLN A 20 13.12 12.25 4.15
CA GLN A 20 13.78 10.95 4.09
C GLN A 20 13.02 9.91 4.92
N PRO A 21 12.85 8.67 4.40
CA PRO A 21 12.20 7.61 5.16
C PRO A 21 13.06 7.20 6.35
N GLU A 22 12.42 6.85 7.45
CA GLU A 22 13.07 6.47 8.70
C GLU A 22 12.63 5.08 9.16
N ILE A 23 13.57 4.33 9.73
CA ILE A 23 13.33 3.03 10.35
C ILE A 23 13.82 3.11 11.79
N THR A 24 12.93 2.94 12.75
CA THR A 24 13.26 2.85 14.17
C THR A 24 13.01 1.43 14.67
N ILE A 25 14.03 0.79 15.19
CA ILE A 25 13.95 -0.57 15.73
C ILE A 25 13.91 -0.49 17.25
N ALA A 26 12.89 -1.10 17.85
CA ALA A 26 12.68 -1.08 19.28
C ALA A 26 13.78 -1.84 20.05
N ALA A 27 14.13 -1.35 21.22
CA ALA A 27 15.07 -1.99 22.12
C ALA A 27 14.68 -3.44 22.46
N ALA A 28 13.38 -3.72 22.58
CA ALA A 28 12.87 -5.08 22.82
C ALA A 28 13.21 -6.06 21.68
N ALA A 29 13.19 -5.61 20.43
CA ALA A 29 13.60 -6.42 19.28
C ALA A 29 15.11 -6.76 19.34
N PHE A 30 15.94 -5.80 19.73
CA PHE A 30 17.37 -6.04 19.97
C PHE A 30 17.63 -7.03 21.09
N GLN A 31 16.91 -6.93 22.21
CA GLN A 31 17.03 -7.89 23.31
C GLN A 31 16.66 -9.31 22.86
N LYS A 32 15.57 -9.46 22.13
CA LYS A 32 15.16 -10.76 21.58
C LYS A 32 16.19 -11.33 20.59
N ALA A 33 16.77 -10.47 19.74
CA ALA A 33 17.82 -10.86 18.82
C ALA A 33 19.11 -11.28 19.55
N LYS A 34 19.51 -10.55 20.59
CA LYS A 34 20.68 -10.85 21.42
C LYS A 34 20.55 -12.19 22.15
N GLN A 35 19.39 -12.52 22.66
CA GLN A 35 19.09 -13.85 23.25
C GLN A 35 19.34 -14.98 22.26
N LYS A 36 19.10 -14.74 20.97
CA LYS A 36 19.34 -15.68 19.88
C LYS A 36 20.73 -15.55 19.24
N ARG A 37 21.68 -14.90 19.93
CA ARG A 37 23.08 -14.65 19.50
C ARG A 37 23.23 -13.86 18.20
N SER A 38 22.24 -13.05 17.80
CA SER A 38 22.34 -12.12 16.69
C SER A 38 22.49 -10.70 17.20
N GLY A 39 23.50 -10.00 16.72
CA GLY A 39 23.76 -8.59 17.09
C GLY A 39 23.85 -7.66 15.89
N ARG A 40 23.75 -8.20 14.66
CA ARG A 40 23.82 -7.40 13.44
C ARG A 40 22.42 -7.18 12.88
N VAL A 41 22.08 -5.90 12.65
CA VAL A 41 20.87 -5.48 11.97
C VAL A 41 21.22 -4.99 10.58
N VAL A 42 20.37 -5.27 9.62
CA VAL A 42 20.45 -4.74 8.26
C VAL A 42 19.16 -3.94 8.02
N SER A 43 19.35 -2.71 7.58
CA SER A 43 18.27 -1.84 7.11
C SER A 43 18.50 -1.54 5.63
N ILE A 44 17.48 -1.71 4.81
CA ILE A 44 17.53 -1.47 3.37
C ILE A 44 16.35 -0.58 2.99
N ILE A 45 16.63 0.41 2.15
CA ILE A 45 15.62 1.30 1.60
C ILE A 45 15.60 1.09 0.08
N TYR A 46 14.51 0.53 -0.41
CA TYR A 46 14.26 0.39 -1.84
C TYR A 46 13.53 1.64 -2.34
N GLN A 47 14.09 2.29 -3.33
CA GLN A 47 13.55 3.52 -3.93
C GLN A 47 12.29 3.29 -4.78
N ASN A 48 11.92 2.03 -5.00
CA ASN A 48 10.72 1.65 -5.74
C ASN A 48 10.26 0.24 -5.35
N SER A 49 9.01 -0.05 -5.64
CA SER A 49 8.34 -1.32 -5.33
C SER A 49 8.46 -2.40 -6.42
N LYS A 50 9.31 -2.23 -7.43
CA LYS A 50 9.40 -3.15 -8.60
C LYS A 50 9.69 -4.61 -8.23
N LEU A 51 10.39 -4.85 -7.13
CA LEU A 51 10.69 -6.20 -6.63
C LEU A 51 9.51 -6.83 -5.86
N PHE A 52 8.46 -6.05 -5.57
CA PHE A 52 7.34 -6.43 -4.74
C PHE A 52 6.02 -6.16 -5.49
N PRO A 53 5.68 -6.97 -6.51
CA PRO A 53 4.53 -6.71 -7.36
C PRO A 53 3.22 -6.87 -6.59
N VAL A 54 2.22 -6.06 -6.91
CA VAL A 54 0.86 -6.24 -6.42
C VAL A 54 0.16 -7.30 -7.28
N PHE A 55 -0.32 -8.37 -6.66
CA PHE A 55 -1.12 -9.38 -7.34
C PHE A 55 -2.61 -9.05 -7.16
N SER A 56 -3.32 -8.88 -8.27
CA SER A 56 -4.77 -8.77 -8.28
C SER A 56 -5.36 -10.17 -8.43
N GLY A 57 -6.20 -10.63 -7.51
CA GLY A 57 -6.98 -11.88 -7.38
C GLY A 57 -6.92 -13.02 -8.39
N THR A 58 -6.27 -12.85 -9.52
CA THR A 58 -5.89 -13.88 -10.50
C THR A 58 -4.38 -13.81 -10.62
N GLN A 59 -3.68 -14.88 -10.37
CA GLN A 59 -2.23 -15.13 -10.32
C GLN A 59 -1.31 -14.42 -11.35
N ARG A 60 -1.66 -13.24 -11.82
CA ARG A 60 -0.86 -12.46 -12.76
C ARG A 60 -0.40 -11.15 -12.13
N PRO A 61 0.89 -10.80 -12.25
CA PRO A 61 1.38 -9.50 -11.81
C PRO A 61 0.60 -8.41 -12.56
N ARG A 62 0.10 -7.45 -11.81
CA ARG A 62 -0.68 -6.34 -12.33
C ARG A 62 0.22 -5.40 -13.12
N LYS A 63 -0.22 -5.01 -14.33
CA LYS A 63 0.45 -3.97 -15.08
C LYS A 63 0.33 -2.63 -14.35
N GLN A 64 1.43 -1.93 -14.20
CA GLN A 64 1.64 -0.69 -13.43
C GLN A 64 0.69 0.49 -13.81
N ASN A 65 -0.17 0.34 -14.82
CA ASN A 65 -1.09 1.38 -15.31
C ASN A 65 -2.56 1.17 -14.95
N ASP A 66 -2.91 0.17 -14.14
CA ASP A 66 -4.30 -0.04 -13.76
C ASP A 66 -4.65 0.76 -12.49
N LYS A 67 -5.23 1.93 -12.68
CA LYS A 67 -5.53 2.96 -11.67
C LYS A 67 -6.58 2.58 -10.60
N ARG A 68 -7.03 1.33 -10.50
CA ARG A 68 -8.27 1.03 -9.76
C ARG A 68 -8.15 0.49 -8.36
N THR A 69 -7.01 0.08 -7.86
CA THR A 69 -6.87 -0.31 -6.44
C THR A 69 -5.40 -0.43 -6.02
N GLY A 70 -5.03 0.34 -5.01
CA GLY A 70 -3.82 0.10 -4.22
C GLY A 70 -2.52 0.16 -5.02
N ASP A 71 -2.06 1.35 -5.33
CA ASP A 71 -0.66 1.51 -5.70
C ASP A 71 0.19 1.45 -4.42
N VAL A 72 1.26 0.65 -4.43
CA VAL A 72 2.22 0.66 -3.33
C VAL A 72 3.01 1.96 -3.46
N GLY A 73 2.94 2.80 -2.45
CA GLY A 73 3.80 3.98 -2.36
C GLY A 73 5.24 3.59 -2.69
N GLY A 74 5.89 4.36 -3.58
CA GLY A 74 7.11 3.96 -4.29
C GLY A 74 8.25 3.40 -3.44
N ILE A 75 8.30 3.69 -2.12
CA ILE A 75 9.39 3.32 -1.22
C ILE A 75 9.04 2.05 -0.45
N VAL A 76 10.00 1.09 -0.41
CA VAL A 76 9.90 -0.09 0.46
C VAL A 76 11.03 -0.05 1.48
N LEU A 77 10.68 -0.15 2.77
CA LEU A 77 11.61 -0.16 3.89
C LEU A 77 11.78 -1.58 4.40
N ALA A 78 13.01 -2.04 4.56
CA ALA A 78 13.32 -3.35 5.10
C ALA A 78 14.16 -3.24 6.36
N GLY A 79 13.78 -4.01 7.38
CA GLY A 79 14.56 -4.20 8.59
C GLY A 79 14.68 -5.68 8.95
N LYS A 80 15.91 -6.17 9.16
CA LYS A 80 16.14 -7.58 9.49
C LYS A 80 17.35 -7.75 10.39
N PHE A 81 17.25 -8.64 11.37
CA PHE A 81 18.43 -9.15 12.06
C PHE A 81 19.07 -10.29 11.28
N LYS A 82 20.40 -10.34 11.25
CA LYS A 82 21.12 -11.43 10.63
C LYS A 82 20.83 -12.73 11.41
N ASP A 83 20.46 -13.77 10.68
CA ASP A 83 20.24 -15.13 11.18
C ASP A 83 19.13 -15.29 12.24
N VAL A 84 18.29 -14.26 12.45
CA VAL A 84 17.19 -14.30 13.42
C VAL A 84 15.95 -13.63 12.87
N ALA A 85 14.85 -14.37 12.84
CA ALA A 85 13.52 -13.79 12.62
C ALA A 85 12.97 -13.19 13.92
N ILE A 86 12.52 -11.96 13.87
CA ILE A 86 11.83 -11.27 14.94
C ILE A 86 10.34 -11.23 14.60
N ASN A 87 9.56 -11.96 15.36
CA ASN A 87 8.10 -12.00 15.27
C ASN A 87 7.51 -11.80 16.66
N ASP A 88 6.27 -11.33 16.73
CA ASP A 88 5.49 -11.19 17.95
C ASP A 88 6.16 -10.32 19.03
N VAL A 89 6.82 -9.27 18.63
CA VAL A 89 7.34 -8.23 19.51
C VAL A 89 6.52 -6.97 19.27
N LYS A 90 5.77 -6.53 20.29
CA LYS A 90 4.97 -5.30 20.17
C LYS A 90 5.87 -4.14 19.72
N ASP A 91 5.42 -3.46 18.66
CA ASP A 91 6.14 -2.32 18.08
C ASP A 91 7.64 -2.62 17.79
N ALA A 92 7.95 -3.84 17.31
CA ALA A 92 9.32 -4.27 17.01
C ALA A 92 10.03 -3.30 16.09
N ILE A 93 9.29 -2.69 15.17
CA ILE A 93 9.77 -1.71 14.22
C ILE A 93 8.73 -0.60 14.01
N LYS A 94 9.18 0.63 14.00
CA LYS A 94 8.42 1.82 13.64
C LYS A 94 9.00 2.36 12.34
N LEU A 95 8.13 2.68 11.41
CA LEU A 95 8.49 3.10 10.06
C LEU A 95 7.85 4.46 9.81
N ALA A 96 8.64 5.41 9.34
CA ALA A 96 8.14 6.71 8.92
C ALA A 96 8.40 6.87 7.41
N PHE A 97 7.32 6.96 6.67
CA PHE A 97 7.33 7.18 5.22
C PHE A 97 7.01 8.63 4.93
N PRO A 98 7.77 9.31 4.08
CA PRO A 98 7.41 10.65 3.63
C PRO A 98 6.01 10.66 3.01
N GLU A 99 5.21 11.64 3.38
CA GLU A 99 3.88 11.84 2.81
C GLU A 99 4.01 12.42 1.39
N GLU A 100 3.47 11.73 0.40
CA GLU A 100 3.38 12.22 -0.96
C GLU A 100 2.11 13.08 -1.12
N GLU A 101 2.12 14.05 -2.03
CA GLU A 101 1.02 15.01 -2.25
C GLU A 101 -0.34 14.33 -2.52
N ASN A 102 -0.34 13.10 -3.00
CA ASN A 102 -1.55 12.34 -3.30
C ASN A 102 -2.13 11.56 -2.11
N TYR A 103 -1.42 11.46 -0.97
CA TYR A 103 -1.89 10.70 0.20
C TYR A 103 -3.18 11.27 0.80
N GLY A 104 -3.41 12.57 0.70
CA GLY A 104 -4.64 13.20 1.19
C GLY A 104 -5.95 12.73 0.50
N LYS A 105 -5.87 11.96 -0.58
CA LYS A 105 -7.01 11.39 -1.32
C LYS A 105 -7.24 9.91 -1.03
N PHE A 106 -6.31 9.25 -0.36
CA PHE A 106 -6.30 7.82 -0.10
C PHE A 106 -6.07 7.56 1.39
N LEU A 107 -6.52 6.41 1.87
CA LEU A 107 -6.19 5.94 3.19
C LEU A 107 -4.88 5.15 3.12
N PRO A 108 -3.84 5.57 3.86
CA PRO A 108 -2.60 4.82 3.93
C PRO A 108 -2.81 3.53 4.73
N LEU A 109 -2.47 2.40 4.15
CA LEU A 109 -2.51 1.09 4.77
C LEU A 109 -1.09 0.59 4.93
N CYS A 110 -0.67 0.33 6.16
CA CYS A 110 0.63 -0.27 6.45
C CYS A 110 0.64 -1.74 6.07
N VAL A 111 1.55 -2.14 5.20
CA VAL A 111 1.65 -3.51 4.69
C VAL A 111 3.07 -4.03 4.78
N TYR A 112 3.20 -5.35 4.87
CA TYR A 112 4.47 -6.04 4.76
C TYR A 112 4.42 -7.09 3.64
N TRP A 113 5.60 -7.45 3.12
CA TRP A 113 5.72 -8.48 2.11
C TRP A 113 5.80 -9.86 2.77
N ASP A 114 4.73 -10.66 2.61
CA ASP A 114 4.71 -12.06 3.02
C ASP A 114 5.25 -12.94 1.87
N PHE A 115 6.44 -13.49 2.06
CA PHE A 115 7.10 -14.34 1.08
C PHE A 115 6.40 -15.69 0.86
N ASN A 116 5.58 -16.16 1.81
CA ASN A 116 4.88 -17.44 1.73
C ASN A 116 3.51 -17.33 1.06
N ALA A 117 2.99 -16.11 0.94
CA ALA A 117 1.71 -15.89 0.31
C ALA A 117 1.73 -16.24 -1.18
N ASN A 118 0.55 -16.46 -1.76
CA ASN A 118 0.37 -16.68 -3.19
C ASN A 118 1.23 -17.84 -3.74
N GLY A 119 1.32 -18.95 -3.00
CA GLY A 119 2.08 -20.12 -3.42
C GLY A 119 3.60 -19.91 -3.46
N GLY A 120 4.14 -18.99 -2.67
CA GLY A 120 5.57 -18.68 -2.59
C GLY A 120 6.02 -17.55 -3.53
N PHE A 121 5.12 -16.99 -4.33
CA PHE A 121 5.42 -15.78 -5.13
C PHE A 121 5.45 -14.51 -4.30
N GLY A 122 4.90 -14.56 -3.09
CA GLY A 122 4.75 -13.43 -2.19
C GLY A 122 3.50 -12.60 -2.46
N ASN A 123 3.08 -11.86 -1.45
CA ASN A 123 2.02 -10.85 -1.56
C ASN A 123 2.11 -9.87 -0.40
N TRP A 124 1.43 -8.73 -0.52
CA TRP A 124 1.30 -7.77 0.56
C TRP A 124 0.24 -8.22 1.56
N SER A 125 0.55 -8.09 2.86
CA SER A 125 -0.33 -8.42 3.99
C SER A 125 -0.31 -7.28 5.01
N THR A 126 -1.41 -7.13 5.76
CA THR A 126 -1.54 -6.15 6.84
C THR A 126 -1.32 -6.76 8.22
N GLU A 127 -1.16 -8.08 8.31
CA GLU A 127 -1.10 -8.78 9.58
C GLU A 127 0.09 -8.32 10.44
N GLY A 128 -0.18 -7.93 11.69
CA GLY A 128 0.84 -7.45 12.60
C GLY A 128 1.42 -6.06 12.29
N CYS A 129 0.87 -5.35 11.30
CA CYS A 129 1.20 -3.95 10.99
C CYS A 129 -0.04 -3.06 11.14
N TYR A 130 0.14 -1.87 11.68
CA TYR A 130 -0.96 -0.91 11.80
C TYR A 130 -0.49 0.53 11.56
N TYR A 131 -1.40 1.32 11.03
CA TYR A 131 -1.23 2.75 10.85
C TYR A 131 -1.31 3.45 12.20
N PHE A 132 -0.29 4.20 12.56
CA PHE A 132 -0.23 4.93 13.82
C PHE A 132 -0.72 6.38 13.67
N GLY A 133 -0.46 7.00 12.54
CA GLY A 133 -0.89 8.38 12.26
C GLY A 133 -0.03 9.04 11.19
N THR A 134 -0.49 10.22 10.76
CA THR A 134 0.29 11.13 9.91
C THR A 134 0.64 12.37 10.71
N LYS A 135 1.93 12.69 10.80
CA LYS A 135 2.42 13.86 11.51
C LYS A 135 3.65 14.43 10.82
N SER A 136 3.70 15.76 10.70
CA SER A 136 4.87 16.49 10.18
C SER A 136 5.31 16.02 8.78
N GLY A 137 4.34 15.63 7.90
CA GLY A 137 4.65 15.15 6.56
C GLY A 137 5.14 13.69 6.50
N TYR A 138 4.90 12.91 7.56
CA TYR A 138 5.22 11.48 7.60
C TYR A 138 4.02 10.64 7.96
N VAL A 139 3.84 9.56 7.24
CA VAL A 139 2.93 8.46 7.60
C VAL A 139 3.71 7.45 8.44
N THR A 140 3.24 7.20 9.65
CA THR A 140 3.92 6.30 10.61
C THR A 140 3.19 4.98 10.72
N CYS A 141 3.95 3.89 10.56
CA CYS A 141 3.50 2.52 10.72
C CYS A 141 4.24 1.85 11.87
N HIS A 142 3.54 1.03 12.65
CA HIS A 142 4.13 0.16 13.67
C HIS A 142 3.86 -1.29 13.33
N CYS A 143 4.89 -2.14 13.41
CA CYS A 143 4.78 -3.56 13.10
C CYS A 143 5.40 -4.41 14.22
N ASN A 144 4.86 -5.62 14.42
CA ASN A 144 5.30 -6.55 15.47
C ASN A 144 6.38 -7.55 15.01
N HIS A 145 6.83 -7.43 13.79
CA HIS A 145 7.85 -8.29 13.16
C HIS A 145 8.77 -7.47 12.27
N MET A 146 9.81 -8.09 11.72
CA MET A 146 10.80 -7.42 10.87
C MET A 146 10.91 -8.12 9.51
N THR A 147 10.61 -7.40 8.45
CA THR A 147 10.64 -7.84 7.04
C THR A 147 10.73 -6.63 6.10
N ASN A 148 10.09 -6.67 4.93
CA ASN A 148 9.95 -5.55 4.00
C ASN A 148 8.57 -4.93 4.15
N PHE A 149 8.53 -3.61 4.26
CA PHE A 149 7.32 -2.85 4.56
C PHE A 149 7.09 -1.75 3.53
N ALA A 150 5.83 -1.44 3.28
CA ALA A 150 5.42 -0.35 2.40
C ALA A 150 4.10 0.26 2.87
N ILE A 151 3.70 1.34 2.22
CA ILE A 151 2.36 1.89 2.30
C ILE A 151 1.60 1.50 1.04
N LEU A 152 0.44 0.89 1.23
CA LEU A 152 -0.54 0.68 0.19
C LEU A 152 -1.59 1.79 0.28
N LEU A 153 -1.81 2.51 -0.80
CA LEU A 153 -2.83 3.55 -0.87
C LEU A 153 -4.16 2.92 -1.29
N THR A 154 -5.14 2.94 -0.42
CA THR A 154 -6.48 2.43 -0.70
C THR A 154 -7.45 3.58 -0.90
N ALA A 155 -8.41 3.41 -1.82
CA ALA A 155 -9.49 4.38 -1.97
C ALA A 155 -10.25 4.50 -0.64
N ASP A 156 -10.51 5.73 -0.22
CA ASP A 156 -11.30 6.02 0.97
C ASP A 156 -12.78 5.65 0.70
N PRO A 157 -13.35 4.62 1.36
CA PRO A 157 -14.73 4.23 1.14
C PRO A 157 -15.72 5.36 1.48
N ASP A 158 -15.43 6.17 2.50
CA ASP A 158 -16.30 7.28 2.92
C ASP A 158 -16.30 8.45 1.93
N ARG A 159 -15.23 8.60 1.15
CA ARG A 159 -15.18 9.55 0.03
C ARG A 159 -15.86 9.02 -1.22
N ASP A 160 -15.89 7.71 -1.41
CA ASP A 160 -16.57 7.09 -2.54
C ASP A 160 -18.09 7.18 -2.36
N GLU A 161 -18.62 7.24 -1.13
CA GLU A 161 -20.05 7.46 -0.88
C GLU A 161 -20.54 8.83 -1.38
N ARG A 162 -19.74 9.88 -1.28
CA ARG A 162 -20.08 11.19 -1.90
C ARG A 162 -20.10 11.12 -3.44
N ASN A 163 -19.36 10.21 -4.03
CA ASN A 163 -19.36 9.98 -5.49
C ASN A 163 -20.45 8.99 -5.93
N THR A 164 -21.08 8.29 -4.98
CA THR A 164 -22.15 7.30 -5.27
C THR A 164 -23.40 7.99 -5.83
N SER A 165 -23.69 9.24 -5.43
CA SER A 165 -24.76 10.04 -6.03
C SER A 165 -24.54 10.25 -7.53
N HIS A 166 -23.32 10.50 -7.97
CA HIS A 166 -22.99 10.63 -9.39
C HIS A 166 -23.06 9.28 -10.13
N ARG A 167 -22.71 8.17 -9.49
CA ARG A 167 -22.85 6.83 -10.09
C ARG A 167 -24.30 6.46 -10.31
N HIS A 168 -25.18 6.72 -9.36
CA HIS A 168 -26.62 6.51 -9.51
C HIS A 168 -27.21 7.35 -10.65
N VAL A 169 -26.87 8.63 -10.72
CA VAL A 169 -27.32 9.52 -11.78
C VAL A 169 -26.84 9.05 -13.16
N LEU A 170 -25.56 8.69 -13.28
CA LEU A 170 -24.98 8.14 -14.51
C LEU A 170 -25.64 6.81 -14.92
N SER A 171 -25.95 5.94 -13.97
CA SER A 171 -26.64 4.67 -14.22
C SER A 171 -28.06 4.91 -14.73
N VAL A 172 -28.80 5.82 -14.10
CA VAL A 172 -30.18 6.17 -14.54
C VAL A 172 -30.18 6.78 -15.94
N ILE A 173 -29.29 7.72 -16.23
CA ILE A 173 -29.13 8.32 -17.57
C ILE A 173 -28.85 7.25 -18.63
N SER A 174 -27.95 6.31 -18.32
CA SER A 174 -27.63 5.20 -19.22
C SER A 174 -28.82 4.31 -19.49
N TYR A 175 -29.58 3.91 -18.45
CA TYR A 175 -30.77 3.07 -18.63
C TYR A 175 -31.87 3.78 -19.43
N VAL A 176 -32.11 5.06 -19.18
CA VAL A 176 -33.07 5.85 -19.94
C VAL A 176 -32.65 5.97 -21.40
N GLY A 177 -31.38 6.27 -21.67
CA GLY A 177 -30.84 6.36 -23.03
C GLY A 177 -30.94 5.05 -23.81
N CYS A 178 -30.57 3.93 -23.18
CA CYS A 178 -30.73 2.59 -23.79
C CYS A 178 -32.19 2.24 -24.05
N GLY A 179 -33.09 2.59 -23.12
CA GLY A 179 -34.54 2.35 -23.29
C GLY A 179 -35.15 3.09 -24.52
N ILE A 180 -34.79 4.37 -24.64
CA ILE A 180 -35.27 5.18 -25.79
C ILE A 180 -34.73 4.61 -27.12
N SER A 181 -33.45 4.24 -27.16
CA SER A 181 -32.81 3.65 -28.34
C SER A 181 -33.50 2.33 -28.75
N LEU A 182 -33.83 1.50 -27.77
CA LEU A 182 -34.53 0.21 -28.03
C LEU A 182 -35.92 0.40 -28.58
N ILE A 183 -36.71 1.37 -28.06
CA ILE A 183 -38.02 1.72 -28.57
C ILE A 183 -37.91 2.22 -30.01
N ALA A 184 -36.97 3.12 -30.30
CA ALA A 184 -36.79 3.64 -31.65
C ALA A 184 -36.41 2.52 -32.64
N ALA A 185 -35.56 1.59 -32.24
CA ALA A 185 -35.17 0.44 -33.07
C ALA A 185 -36.37 -0.48 -33.38
N ILE A 186 -37.23 -0.75 -32.38
CA ILE A 186 -38.45 -1.55 -32.56
C ILE A 186 -39.42 -0.85 -33.54
N LEU A 187 -39.66 0.45 -33.36
CA LEU A 187 -40.49 1.22 -34.25
C LEU A 187 -39.99 1.19 -35.71
N THR A 188 -38.66 1.34 -35.87
CA THR A 188 -38.05 1.27 -37.21
C THR A 188 -38.23 -0.11 -37.85
N LEU A 189 -38.06 -1.18 -37.08
CA LEU A 189 -38.29 -2.54 -37.56
C LEU A 189 -39.76 -2.79 -37.93
N VAL A 190 -40.69 -2.32 -37.10
CA VAL A 190 -42.15 -2.43 -37.39
C VAL A 190 -42.50 -1.70 -38.67
N THR A 191 -42.06 -0.46 -38.85
CA THR A 191 -42.32 0.28 -40.08
C THR A 191 -41.72 -0.41 -41.32
N TYR A 192 -40.51 -0.97 -41.21
CA TYR A 192 -39.84 -1.67 -42.31
C TYR A 192 -40.55 -2.99 -42.69
N VAL A 193 -41.17 -3.67 -41.73
CA VAL A 193 -41.86 -4.94 -41.99
C VAL A 193 -43.27 -4.72 -42.52
N PHE A 194 -43.95 -3.62 -42.14
CA PHE A 194 -45.35 -3.37 -42.51
C PHE A 194 -45.53 -2.38 -43.68
N PHE A 195 -44.49 -1.69 -44.11
CA PHE A 195 -44.49 -0.80 -45.26
C PHE A 195 -43.42 -1.23 -46.29
#